data_c29827841d3a0b6a457a08f36297d480
#
_entry.id   c29827841d3a0b6a457a08f36297d480
#
_cell.length_a   1.000
_cell.length_b   1.000
_cell.length_c   1.000
_cell.angle_alpha   90.00
_cell.angle_beta   90.00
_cell.angle_gamma   90.00
#
_symmetry.space_group_name_H-M   'P 1'
#
loop_
_entity.id
_entity.type
_entity.pdbx_description
1 polymer ?
#
loop_
_entity_poly.entity_id
_entity_poly.type
_entity_poly.pdbx_seq_one_letter_code
_entity_poly.pdbx_strand_id
1 'polypeptide(L)'
;MKKMKSSRSRLYLWGGLLLMLMLGVMLAEYLIPWDAYAQDLSVAQQPPSAAHLLGTDRYGRDMLARILVGGRTSIWGALVVVLLITAIGTGIGTGSGWYGGRIEQAWMGLSDVFLAFPGLVLALAVAGVSGGGMLQAVLALAAIGWPKYARLSRRL
;
A
#
# COMPACT_ATOMS: atom_id res chain seq x y z
N MET A 1 21.68 4.15 -30.72
CA MET A 1 20.28 4.62 -30.67
C MET A 1 19.22 3.52 -30.63
N LYS A 2 19.39 2.33 -31.26
CA LYS A 2 18.41 1.20 -31.27
C LYS A 2 18.14 0.59 -29.88
N LYS A 3 19.12 0.51 -28.98
CA LYS A 3 19.01 -0.07 -27.62
C LYS A 3 18.12 0.75 -26.65
N MET A 4 18.11 2.09 -26.75
CA MET A 4 17.28 2.97 -25.92
C MET A 4 15.80 2.91 -26.28
N LYS A 5 15.46 2.72 -27.57
CA LYS A 5 14.06 2.60 -28.04
C LYS A 5 13.41 1.32 -27.52
N SER A 6 14.17 0.20 -27.48
CA SER A 6 13.72 -1.09 -26.93
C SER A 6 13.51 -1.06 -25.41
N SER A 7 14.25 -0.24 -24.66
CA SER A 7 14.07 -0.11 -23.22
C SER A 7 12.80 0.68 -22.85
N ARG A 8 12.51 1.75 -23.60
CA ARG A 8 11.29 2.54 -23.39
C ARG A 8 10.02 1.78 -23.75
N SER A 9 10.02 1.02 -24.86
CA SER A 9 8.85 0.21 -25.23
C SER A 9 8.56 -0.88 -24.21
N ARG A 10 9.57 -1.52 -23.65
CA ARG A 10 9.41 -2.49 -22.56
C ARG A 10 8.87 -1.83 -21.29
N LEU A 11 9.32 -0.63 -20.94
CA LEU A 11 8.81 0.12 -19.80
C LEU A 11 7.31 0.42 -19.93
N TYR A 12 6.88 0.90 -21.11
CA TYR A 12 5.46 1.15 -21.39
C TYR A 12 4.63 -0.13 -21.37
N LEU A 13 5.17 -1.23 -21.87
CA LEU A 13 4.49 -2.53 -21.91
C LEU A 13 4.27 -3.08 -20.50
N TRP A 14 5.32 -3.08 -19.66
CA TRP A 14 5.21 -3.53 -18.28
C TRP A 14 4.39 -2.58 -17.41
N GLY A 15 4.52 -1.26 -17.63
CA GLY A 15 3.69 -0.26 -16.96
C GLY A 15 2.21 -0.39 -17.33
N GLY A 16 1.91 -0.61 -18.61
CA GLY A 16 0.55 -0.85 -19.08
C GLY A 16 -0.06 -2.14 -18.52
N LEU A 17 0.73 -3.22 -18.48
CA LEU A 17 0.30 -4.49 -17.87
C LEU A 17 -0.01 -4.33 -16.38
N LEU A 18 0.86 -3.65 -15.66
CA LEU A 18 0.67 -3.38 -14.23
C LEU A 18 -0.58 -2.53 -13.98
N LEU A 19 -0.78 -1.48 -14.79
CA LEU A 19 -1.97 -0.63 -14.71
C LEU A 19 -3.24 -1.42 -15.01
N MET A 20 -3.21 -2.27 -16.03
CA MET A 20 -4.33 -3.15 -16.39
C MET A 20 -4.68 -4.12 -15.25
N LEU A 21 -3.67 -4.73 -14.63
CA LEU A 21 -3.87 -5.59 -13.47
C LEU A 21 -4.45 -4.83 -12.28
N MET A 22 -3.94 -3.64 -11.97
CA MET A 22 -4.47 -2.80 -10.89
C MET A 22 -5.93 -2.42 -11.15
N LEU A 23 -6.25 -1.97 -12.37
CA LEU A 23 -7.62 -1.64 -12.76
C LEU A 23 -8.53 -2.88 -12.72
N GLY A 24 -8.05 -4.03 -13.19
CA GLY A 24 -8.78 -5.29 -13.11
C GLY A 24 -9.15 -5.67 -11.68
N VAL A 25 -8.21 -5.59 -10.75
CA VAL A 25 -8.48 -5.86 -9.32
C VAL A 25 -9.43 -4.83 -8.72
N MET A 26 -9.31 -3.55 -9.09
CA MET A 26 -10.20 -2.49 -8.59
C MET A 26 -11.64 -2.63 -9.10
N LEU A 27 -11.83 -3.10 -10.32
CA LEU A 27 -13.14 -3.28 -10.93
C LEU A 27 -13.74 -4.65 -10.64
N ALA A 28 -12.96 -5.59 -10.13
CA ALA A 28 -13.36 -6.99 -9.96
C ALA A 28 -14.57 -7.17 -9.04
N GLU A 29 -14.75 -6.31 -8.03
CA GLU A 29 -15.92 -6.35 -7.15
C GLU A 29 -17.24 -6.12 -7.92
N TYR A 30 -17.20 -5.36 -9.01
CA TYR A 30 -18.36 -5.12 -9.87
C TYR A 30 -18.60 -6.24 -10.90
N LEU A 31 -17.59 -7.07 -11.13
CA LEU A 31 -17.61 -8.11 -12.17
C LEU A 31 -17.88 -9.51 -11.59
N ILE A 32 -17.69 -9.69 -10.27
CA ILE A 32 -17.78 -11.00 -9.63
C ILE A 32 -19.02 -11.06 -8.73
N PRO A 33 -19.93 -12.02 -9.00
CA PRO A 33 -21.17 -12.15 -8.24
C PRO A 33 -20.97 -12.84 -6.87
N TRP A 34 -19.77 -13.30 -6.54
CA TRP A 34 -19.49 -14.07 -5.33
C TRP A 34 -19.11 -13.16 -4.17
N ASP A 35 -19.73 -13.40 -3.00
CA ASP A 35 -19.34 -12.74 -1.76
C ASP A 35 -18.06 -13.37 -1.20
N ALA A 36 -17.01 -12.55 -1.06
CA ALA A 36 -15.72 -12.97 -0.51
C ALA A 36 -15.77 -13.39 0.97
N TYR A 37 -16.83 -13.07 1.67
CA TYR A 37 -17.01 -13.32 3.11
C TYR A 37 -18.03 -14.39 3.43
N ALA A 38 -18.91 -14.74 2.48
CA ALA A 38 -19.89 -15.82 2.65
C ALA A 38 -19.17 -17.13 2.95
N GLN A 39 -19.61 -17.82 4.00
CA GLN A 39 -19.05 -19.11 4.42
C GLN A 39 -20.06 -20.21 4.15
N ASP A 40 -19.61 -21.26 3.45
CA ASP A 40 -20.39 -22.48 3.24
C ASP A 40 -19.51 -23.70 3.44
N LEU A 41 -19.61 -24.30 4.62
CA LEU A 41 -18.82 -25.45 4.99
C LEU A 41 -19.10 -26.70 4.12
N SER A 42 -20.23 -26.75 3.42
CA SER A 42 -20.58 -27.86 2.52
C SER A 42 -19.66 -27.93 1.29
N VAL A 43 -19.08 -26.79 0.91
CA VAL A 43 -18.14 -26.66 -0.21
C VAL A 43 -16.72 -26.34 0.24
N ALA A 44 -16.38 -26.64 1.50
CA ALA A 44 -15.05 -26.38 2.03
C ALA A 44 -13.96 -27.17 1.29
N GLN A 45 -12.81 -26.51 1.02
CA GLN A 45 -11.62 -27.10 0.40
C GLN A 45 -11.88 -27.77 -0.97
N GLN A 46 -12.83 -27.28 -1.72
CA GLN A 46 -13.07 -27.78 -3.07
C GLN A 46 -11.97 -27.29 -4.05
N PRO A 47 -11.57 -28.16 -4.99
CA PRO A 47 -10.64 -27.77 -6.05
C PRO A 47 -11.27 -26.77 -7.02
N PRO A 48 -10.48 -26.13 -7.90
CA PRO A 48 -10.98 -25.25 -8.93
C PRO A 48 -12.07 -25.90 -9.78
N SER A 49 -13.16 -25.17 -10.00
CA SER A 49 -14.35 -25.61 -10.73
C SER A 49 -15.01 -24.45 -11.47
N ALA A 50 -16.00 -24.71 -12.30
CA ALA A 50 -16.77 -23.66 -12.97
C ALA A 50 -17.56 -22.78 -11.99
N ALA A 51 -17.95 -23.31 -10.83
CA ALA A 51 -18.62 -22.57 -9.76
C ALA A 51 -17.63 -21.76 -8.91
N HIS A 52 -16.42 -22.26 -8.70
CA HIS A 52 -15.35 -21.65 -7.91
C HIS A 52 -14.02 -21.73 -8.68
N LEU A 53 -13.71 -20.69 -9.47
CA LEU A 53 -12.60 -20.71 -10.44
C LEU A 53 -11.24 -21.03 -9.82
N LEU A 54 -10.98 -20.59 -8.59
CA LEU A 54 -9.76 -20.92 -7.82
C LEU A 54 -10.03 -21.87 -6.64
N GLY A 55 -11.23 -22.51 -6.62
CA GLY A 55 -11.65 -23.35 -5.51
C GLY A 55 -12.07 -22.56 -4.28
N THR A 56 -12.25 -23.26 -3.18
CA THR A 56 -12.70 -22.71 -1.89
C THR A 56 -11.68 -22.94 -0.77
N ASP A 57 -11.71 -22.07 0.22
CA ASP A 57 -10.86 -22.20 1.40
C ASP A 57 -11.47 -23.19 2.43
N ARG A 58 -10.80 -23.35 3.59
CA ARG A 58 -11.28 -24.21 4.69
C ARG A 58 -12.63 -23.84 5.28
N TYR A 59 -13.13 -22.65 4.99
CA TYR A 59 -14.43 -22.17 5.42
C TYR A 59 -15.47 -22.16 4.29
N GLY A 60 -15.10 -22.72 3.11
CA GLY A 60 -15.97 -22.73 1.93
C GLY A 60 -16.12 -21.37 1.23
N ARG A 61 -15.24 -20.39 1.52
CA ARG A 61 -15.26 -19.08 0.88
C ARG A 61 -14.56 -19.14 -0.47
N ASP A 62 -15.06 -18.44 -1.47
CA ASP A 62 -14.47 -18.39 -2.80
C ASP A 62 -13.08 -17.72 -2.77
N MET A 63 -12.07 -18.45 -3.24
CA MET A 63 -10.67 -18.00 -3.21
C MET A 63 -10.42 -16.83 -4.17
N LEU A 64 -11.06 -16.81 -5.35
CA LEU A 64 -10.91 -15.73 -6.32
C LEU A 64 -11.50 -14.43 -5.79
N ALA A 65 -12.73 -14.49 -5.26
CA ALA A 65 -13.37 -13.32 -4.66
C ALA A 65 -12.52 -12.74 -3.52
N ARG A 66 -11.95 -13.58 -2.68
CA ARG A 66 -11.06 -13.16 -1.59
C ARG A 66 -9.77 -12.50 -2.07
N ILE A 67 -9.13 -13.05 -3.10
CA ILE A 67 -7.91 -12.46 -3.68
C ILE A 67 -8.21 -11.07 -4.24
N LEU A 68 -9.34 -10.90 -4.90
CA LEU A 68 -9.71 -9.63 -5.53
C LEU A 68 -10.08 -8.56 -4.50
N VAL A 69 -10.88 -8.90 -3.50
CA VAL A 69 -11.22 -7.97 -2.40
C VAL A 69 -9.99 -7.63 -1.58
N GLY A 70 -9.14 -8.62 -1.25
CA GLY A 70 -7.87 -8.41 -0.55
C GLY A 70 -6.89 -7.54 -1.35
N GLY A 71 -6.79 -7.80 -2.65
CA GLY A 71 -5.97 -7.00 -3.57
C GLY A 71 -6.42 -5.53 -3.64
N ARG A 72 -7.74 -5.29 -3.78
CA ARG A 72 -8.31 -3.94 -3.75
C ARG A 72 -7.99 -3.22 -2.44
N THR A 73 -8.21 -3.87 -1.31
CA THR A 73 -7.94 -3.29 0.01
C THR A 73 -6.45 -2.93 0.15
N SER A 74 -5.55 -3.81 -0.30
CA SER A 74 -4.10 -3.59 -0.27
C SER A 74 -3.67 -2.44 -1.18
N ILE A 75 -4.21 -2.35 -2.39
CA ILE A 75 -3.89 -1.27 -3.34
C ILE A 75 -4.35 0.08 -2.79
N TRP A 76 -5.60 0.18 -2.30
CA TRP A 76 -6.10 1.41 -1.69
C TRP A 76 -5.28 1.82 -0.47
N GLY A 77 -4.99 0.88 0.43
CA GLY A 77 -4.16 1.15 1.60
C GLY A 77 -2.78 1.66 1.23
N ALA A 78 -2.11 1.02 0.27
CA ALA A 78 -0.80 1.45 -0.20
C ALA A 78 -0.84 2.85 -0.84
N LEU A 79 -1.85 3.14 -1.68
CA LEU A 79 -2.00 4.47 -2.29
C LEU A 79 -2.20 5.57 -1.23
N VAL A 80 -3.08 5.33 -0.26
CA VAL A 80 -3.33 6.31 0.82
C VAL A 80 -2.07 6.52 1.65
N VAL A 81 -1.34 5.47 2.03
CA VAL A 81 -0.07 5.58 2.76
C VAL A 81 0.94 6.40 1.97
N VAL A 82 1.15 6.09 0.69
CA VAL A 82 2.11 6.82 -0.17
C VAL A 82 1.73 8.29 -0.30
N LEU A 83 0.45 8.60 -0.51
CA LEU A 83 -0.03 9.97 -0.59
C LEU A 83 0.21 10.74 0.72
N LEU A 84 -0.14 10.14 1.86
CA LEU A 84 0.07 10.75 3.18
C LEU A 84 1.55 10.99 3.47
N ILE A 85 2.40 9.97 3.28
CA ILE A 85 3.84 10.08 3.50
C ILE A 85 4.45 11.15 2.60
N THR A 86 4.06 11.18 1.32
CA THR A 86 4.59 12.16 0.37
C THR A 86 4.11 13.56 0.71
N ALA A 87 2.82 13.75 1.00
CA ALA A 87 2.27 15.07 1.34
C ALA A 87 2.89 15.63 2.63
N ILE A 88 2.89 14.83 3.69
CA ILE A 88 3.43 15.24 5.00
C ILE A 88 4.95 15.44 4.91
N GLY A 89 5.67 14.45 4.34
CA GLY A 89 7.13 14.50 4.25
C GLY A 89 7.61 15.64 3.36
N THR A 90 7.00 15.82 2.18
CA THR A 90 7.37 16.93 1.29
C THR A 90 7.01 18.28 1.92
N GLY A 91 5.83 18.42 2.53
CA GLY A 91 5.44 19.65 3.21
C GLY A 91 6.40 20.05 4.34
N ILE A 92 6.75 19.08 5.20
CA ILE A 92 7.72 19.31 6.29
C ILE A 92 9.12 19.59 5.71
N GLY A 93 9.55 18.81 4.72
CA GLY A 93 10.89 18.95 4.13
C GLY A 93 11.10 20.30 3.45
N THR A 94 10.20 20.69 2.54
CA THR A 94 10.27 21.98 1.85
C THR A 94 10.08 23.15 2.81
N GLY A 95 9.11 23.06 3.74
CA GLY A 95 8.88 24.09 4.75
C GLY A 95 10.10 24.29 5.65
N SER A 96 10.67 23.20 6.16
CA SER A 96 11.88 23.28 7.01
C SER A 96 13.09 23.85 6.26
N GLY A 97 13.28 23.47 4.98
CA GLY A 97 14.33 24.02 4.13
C GLY A 97 14.15 25.51 3.82
N TRP A 98 12.90 25.95 3.62
CA TRP A 98 12.59 27.36 3.36
C TRP A 98 12.88 28.28 4.54
N TYR A 99 12.43 27.87 5.75
CA TYR A 99 12.64 28.68 6.97
C TYR A 99 14.06 28.56 7.53
N GLY A 100 14.72 27.44 7.33
CA GLY A 100 16.09 27.19 7.80
C GLY A 100 16.27 27.25 9.32
N GLY A 101 17.53 27.34 9.73
CA GLY A 101 17.92 27.63 11.12
C GLY A 101 17.34 26.66 12.16
N ARG A 102 16.74 27.21 13.24
CA ARG A 102 16.22 26.41 14.36
C ARG A 102 15.02 25.54 13.98
N ILE A 103 14.18 25.99 13.06
CA ILE A 103 13.01 25.25 12.58
C ILE A 103 13.47 24.01 11.83
N GLU A 104 14.41 24.15 10.94
CA GLU A 104 15.00 23.04 10.21
C GLU A 104 15.67 22.04 11.15
N GLN A 105 16.46 22.51 12.11
CA GLN A 105 17.12 21.66 13.11
C GLN A 105 16.11 20.86 13.93
N ALA A 106 14.99 21.47 14.34
CA ALA A 106 13.94 20.79 15.11
C ALA A 106 13.26 19.67 14.30
N TRP A 107 12.83 19.96 13.06
CA TRP A 107 12.18 18.94 12.22
C TRP A 107 13.12 17.82 11.79
N MET A 108 14.37 18.15 11.48
CA MET A 108 15.37 17.14 11.12
C MET A 108 15.78 16.31 12.34
N GLY A 109 15.93 16.91 13.50
CA GLY A 109 16.17 16.18 14.77
C GLY A 109 15.01 15.24 15.11
N LEU A 110 13.76 15.68 14.95
CA LEU A 110 12.60 14.81 15.09
C LEU A 110 12.64 13.65 14.09
N SER A 111 13.00 13.93 12.83
CA SER A 111 13.18 12.88 11.81
C SER A 111 14.24 11.86 12.23
N ASP A 112 15.33 12.29 12.89
CA ASP A 112 16.38 11.39 13.36
C ASP A 112 15.88 10.44 14.43
N VAL A 113 15.03 10.92 15.34
CA VAL A 113 14.40 10.08 16.37
C VAL A 113 13.54 8.99 15.72
N PHE A 114 12.69 9.35 14.75
CA PHE A 114 11.87 8.35 14.04
C PHE A 114 12.70 7.32 13.27
N LEU A 115 13.80 7.77 12.65
CA LEU A 115 14.67 6.89 11.86
C LEU A 115 15.62 6.04 12.70
N ALA A 116 15.79 6.36 13.98
CA ALA A 116 16.57 5.54 14.92
C ALA A 116 15.86 4.21 15.26
N PHE A 117 14.54 4.14 15.11
CA PHE A 117 13.78 2.91 15.34
C PHE A 117 13.61 2.11 14.05
N PRO A 118 13.57 0.76 14.15
CA PRO A 118 13.14 -0.08 13.02
C PRO A 118 11.69 0.26 12.63
N GLY A 119 11.51 0.99 11.51
CA GLY A 119 10.21 1.58 11.15
C GLY A 119 9.06 0.58 11.12
N LEU A 120 9.28 -0.64 10.60
CA LEU A 120 8.24 -1.66 10.57
C LEU A 120 7.82 -2.12 11.98
N VAL A 121 8.78 -2.26 12.90
CA VAL A 121 8.50 -2.67 14.29
C VAL A 121 7.69 -1.59 14.99
N LEU A 122 8.07 -0.32 14.82
CA LEU A 122 7.34 0.80 15.40
C LEU A 122 5.92 0.93 14.80
N ALA A 123 5.78 0.72 13.49
CA ALA A 123 4.46 0.73 12.83
C ALA A 123 3.53 -0.36 13.35
N LEU A 124 4.05 -1.58 13.54
CA LEU A 124 3.29 -2.69 14.08
C LEU A 124 2.90 -2.46 15.54
N ALA A 125 3.81 -1.90 16.36
CA ALA A 125 3.52 -1.56 17.74
C ALA A 125 2.42 -0.51 17.85
N VAL A 126 2.51 0.59 17.08
CA VAL A 126 1.50 1.64 17.04
C VAL A 126 0.16 1.12 16.55
N ALA A 127 0.12 0.36 15.46
CA ALA A 127 -1.11 -0.22 14.93
C ALA A 127 -1.76 -1.20 15.92
N GLY A 128 -0.95 -2.02 16.61
CA GLY A 128 -1.41 -2.99 17.60
C GLY A 128 -2.04 -2.32 18.82
N VAL A 129 -1.38 -1.31 19.39
CA VAL A 129 -1.93 -0.54 20.55
C VAL A 129 -3.18 0.25 20.18
N SER A 130 -3.32 0.66 18.91
CA SER A 130 -4.48 1.40 18.40
C SER A 130 -5.70 0.52 18.11
N GLY A 131 -5.68 -0.77 18.46
CA GLY A 131 -6.79 -1.70 18.27
C GLY A 131 -6.73 -2.49 16.95
N GLY A 132 -5.70 -2.32 16.15
CA GLY A 132 -5.52 -3.01 14.86
C GLY A 132 -6.46 -2.53 13.77
N GLY A 133 -6.35 -3.15 12.58
CA GLY A 133 -7.18 -2.82 11.43
C GLY A 133 -6.45 -1.99 10.36
N MET A 134 -7.12 -1.83 9.22
CA MET A 134 -6.52 -1.18 8.04
C MET A 134 -6.22 0.30 8.26
N LEU A 135 -7.16 1.03 8.87
CA LEU A 135 -6.99 2.46 9.12
C LEU A 135 -5.82 2.71 10.06
N GLN A 136 -5.72 1.95 11.16
CA GLN A 136 -4.64 2.04 12.13
C GLN A 136 -3.29 1.73 11.50
N ALA A 137 -3.22 0.70 10.65
CA ALA A 137 -2.01 0.35 9.91
C ALA A 137 -1.58 1.49 8.95
N VAL A 138 -2.52 2.06 8.19
CA VAL A 138 -2.26 3.19 7.29
C VAL A 138 -1.73 4.39 8.04
N LEU A 139 -2.39 4.78 9.15
CA LEU A 139 -1.98 5.93 9.97
C LEU A 139 -0.61 5.70 10.63
N ALA A 140 -0.36 4.50 11.16
CA ALA A 140 0.92 4.14 11.76
C ALA A 140 2.06 4.20 10.73
N LEU A 141 1.86 3.63 9.53
CA LEU A 141 2.85 3.67 8.46
C LEU A 141 3.10 5.11 7.97
N ALA A 142 2.05 5.92 7.85
CA ALA A 142 2.18 7.32 7.46
C ALA A 142 2.93 8.13 8.52
N ALA A 143 2.61 7.95 9.80
CA ALA A 143 3.26 8.63 10.92
C ALA A 143 4.75 8.31 11.05
N ILE A 144 5.19 7.17 10.56
CA ILE A 144 6.59 6.72 10.67
C ILE A 144 7.36 6.92 9.35
N GLY A 145 6.64 6.95 8.22
CA GLY A 145 7.26 7.00 6.88
C GLY A 145 7.71 8.39 6.42
N TRP A 146 7.08 9.46 6.91
CA TRP A 146 7.33 10.85 6.46
C TRP A 146 8.79 11.33 6.55
N PRO A 147 9.63 10.90 7.55
CA PRO A 147 10.98 11.44 7.69
C PRO A 147 11.88 11.23 6.48
N LYS A 148 11.73 10.08 5.79
CA LYS A 148 12.52 9.78 4.59
C LYS A 148 12.22 10.78 3.46
N TYR A 149 10.96 11.12 3.28
CA TYR A 149 10.51 12.08 2.26
C TYR A 149 10.83 13.52 2.67
N ALA A 150 10.72 13.86 3.95
CA ALA A 150 11.13 15.17 4.45
C ALA A 150 12.62 15.45 4.22
N ARG A 151 13.47 14.46 4.44
CA ARG A 151 14.92 14.60 4.15
C ARG A 151 15.25 14.70 2.67
N LEU A 152 14.47 13.99 1.84
CA LEU A 152 14.66 14.04 0.39
C LEU A 152 14.27 15.42 -0.16
N SER A 153 13.08 15.89 0.18
CA SER A 153 12.53 17.16 -0.32
C SER A 153 13.22 18.40 0.23
N ARG A 154 13.83 18.32 1.43
CA ARG A 154 14.68 19.38 1.97
C ARG A 154 15.89 19.71 1.09
N ARG A 155 16.39 18.73 0.31
CA ARG A 155 17.59 18.88 -0.51
C ARG A 155 17.30 19.47 -1.89
N LEU A 156 16.04 19.63 -2.25
CA LEU A 156 15.60 20.23 -3.51
C LEU A 156 15.42 21.74 -3.38
#